data_6679fb85276ab07528d6e867b20182c6
#
_entry.id   6679fb85276ab07528d6e867b20182c6
#
_cell.length_a   1.000
_cell.length_b   1.000
_cell.length_c   1.000
_cell.angle_alpha   90.00
_cell.angle_beta   90.00
_cell.angle_gamma   90.00
#
_symmetry.space_group_name_H-M   'P 1'
#
loop_
_entity.id
_entity.type
_entity.pdbx_description
1 polymer ?
#
loop_
_entity_poly.entity_id
_entity_poly.type
_entity_poly.pdbx_seq_one_letter_code
_entity_poly.pdbx_strand_id
1 'polypeptide(L)'
;AFLQAGVAELTMACVCIGMSLHGGVIVACGTFFVFSDYMKPAIRMAALMEQPVKFIWSHDAFRVGEDGPTHEPVEQEVQIRLMEKLKNHKGHNSMLVLRPADVTETTIAWKMAMENTATPTALIFSRQNITDLPAKGNRYDEALQAEKGAYIVESDENPDVIMVAS
;
A
#
# COMPACT_ATOMS: atom_id res chain seq x y z
N ALA A 1 -19.31 -3.77 -7.05
CA ALA A 1 -19.32 -5.08 -7.72
C ALA A 1 -18.02 -5.83 -7.38
N PHE A 2 -18.08 -7.14 -7.32
CA PHE A 2 -16.92 -8.01 -7.07
C PHE A 2 -16.72 -8.93 -8.27
N LEU A 3 -15.47 -9.04 -8.73
CA LEU A 3 -15.05 -9.93 -9.81
C LEU A 3 -13.97 -10.87 -9.27
N GLN A 4 -14.23 -12.16 -9.26
CA GLN A 4 -13.25 -13.16 -8.87
C GLN A 4 -12.38 -13.53 -10.07
N ALA A 5 -11.10 -13.17 -9.99
CA ALA A 5 -10.15 -13.38 -11.09
C ALA A 5 -9.45 -14.77 -11.04
N GLY A 6 -9.64 -15.54 -9.97
CA GLY A 6 -8.88 -16.77 -9.73
C GLY A 6 -7.41 -16.47 -9.41
N VAL A 7 -6.55 -17.48 -9.55
CA VAL A 7 -5.10 -17.33 -9.36
C VAL A 7 -4.47 -16.84 -10.66
N ALA A 8 -4.59 -15.54 -10.91
CA ALA A 8 -4.17 -14.91 -12.17
C ALA A 8 -3.81 -13.42 -11.94
N GLU A 9 -2.79 -13.16 -11.16
CA GLU A 9 -2.42 -11.83 -10.66
C GLU A 9 -2.17 -10.83 -11.78
N LEU A 10 -1.42 -11.22 -12.80
CA LEU A 10 -1.16 -10.35 -13.96
C LEU A 10 -2.45 -10.00 -14.69
N THR A 11 -3.29 -10.99 -14.97
CA THR A 11 -4.56 -10.78 -15.67
C THR A 11 -5.50 -9.89 -14.86
N MET A 12 -5.61 -10.13 -13.55
CA MET A 12 -6.40 -9.32 -12.64
C MET A 12 -5.95 -7.86 -12.68
N ALA A 13 -4.65 -7.61 -12.57
CA ALA A 13 -4.10 -6.26 -12.63
C ALA A 13 -4.36 -5.59 -14.00
N CYS A 14 -4.18 -6.30 -15.11
CA CYS A 14 -4.46 -5.78 -16.45
C CYS A 14 -5.95 -5.45 -16.64
N VAL A 15 -6.86 -6.29 -16.15
CA VAL A 15 -8.31 -6.03 -16.18
C VAL A 15 -8.63 -4.75 -15.39
N CYS A 16 -8.05 -4.59 -14.20
CA CYS A 16 -8.23 -3.36 -13.39
C CYS A 16 -7.72 -2.12 -14.11
N ILE A 17 -6.59 -2.19 -14.80
CA ILE A 17 -6.09 -1.08 -15.62
C ILE A 17 -7.08 -0.76 -16.75
N GLY A 18 -7.59 -1.76 -17.45
CA GLY A 18 -8.58 -1.59 -18.52
C GLY A 18 -9.87 -0.93 -18.00
N MET A 19 -10.35 -1.36 -16.83
CA MET A 19 -11.53 -0.76 -16.18
C MET A 19 -11.27 0.70 -15.75
N SER A 20 -10.08 0.98 -15.24
CA SER A 20 -9.66 2.33 -14.88
C SER A 20 -9.61 3.26 -16.10
N LEU A 21 -9.05 2.78 -17.21
CA LEU A 21 -9.02 3.51 -18.49
C LEU A 21 -10.40 3.76 -19.07
N HIS A 22 -11.33 2.82 -18.91
CA HIS A 22 -12.72 3.00 -19.33
C HIS A 22 -13.40 4.12 -18.55
N GLY A 23 -13.04 4.27 -17.28
CA GLY A 23 -13.59 5.30 -16.40
C GLY A 23 -14.94 4.93 -15.79
N GLY A 24 -15.47 5.83 -14.95
CA GLY A 24 -16.77 5.66 -14.29
C GLY A 24 -16.75 4.73 -13.06
N VAL A 25 -15.62 4.11 -12.75
CA VAL A 25 -15.45 3.23 -11.59
C VAL A 25 -14.10 3.48 -10.91
N ILE A 26 -14.07 3.31 -9.61
CA ILE A 26 -12.82 3.19 -8.85
C ILE A 26 -12.52 1.70 -8.74
N VAL A 27 -11.33 1.30 -9.17
CA VAL A 27 -10.94 -0.11 -9.21
C VAL A 27 -9.88 -0.42 -8.16
N ALA A 28 -10.07 -1.58 -7.52
CA ALA A 28 -9.11 -2.16 -6.61
C ALA A 28 -8.96 -3.64 -6.91
N CYS A 29 -7.76 -4.17 -6.77
CA CYS A 29 -7.48 -5.60 -6.85
C CYS A 29 -6.48 -6.00 -5.77
N GLY A 30 -6.56 -7.25 -5.31
CA GLY A 30 -5.74 -7.71 -4.20
C GLY A 30 -5.34 -9.16 -4.28
N THR A 31 -4.16 -9.43 -3.69
CA THR A 31 -3.58 -10.75 -3.50
C THR A 31 -2.63 -10.71 -2.31
N PHE A 32 -1.88 -11.78 -2.04
CA PHE A 32 -0.79 -11.75 -1.07
C PHE A 32 0.39 -10.95 -1.60
N PHE A 33 1.12 -10.29 -0.70
CA PHE A 33 2.14 -9.33 -1.09
C PHE A 33 3.29 -9.96 -1.89
N VAL A 34 3.71 -11.17 -1.56
CA VAL A 34 4.74 -11.89 -2.34
C VAL A 34 4.36 -12.04 -3.81
N PHE A 35 3.06 -12.20 -4.11
CA PHE A 35 2.57 -12.35 -5.48
C PHE A 35 2.45 -11.04 -6.25
N SER A 36 2.79 -9.91 -5.64
CA SER A 36 3.03 -8.67 -6.37
C SER A 36 4.08 -8.84 -7.47
N ASP A 37 4.99 -9.83 -7.31
CA ASP A 37 5.98 -10.20 -8.32
C ASP A 37 5.35 -10.50 -9.68
N TYR A 38 4.24 -11.22 -9.69
CA TYR A 38 3.50 -11.54 -10.93
C TYR A 38 2.73 -10.34 -11.50
N MET A 39 2.50 -9.30 -10.71
CA MET A 39 1.77 -8.09 -11.12
C MET A 39 2.69 -6.97 -11.61
N LYS A 40 3.99 -7.02 -11.38
CA LYS A 40 4.93 -5.92 -11.63
C LYS A 40 4.86 -5.31 -13.02
N PRO A 41 4.77 -6.08 -14.12
CA PRO A 41 4.61 -5.48 -15.44
C PRO A 41 3.36 -4.61 -15.55
N ALA A 42 2.24 -5.08 -15.00
CA ALA A 42 0.98 -4.33 -15.00
C ALA A 42 1.05 -3.10 -14.08
N ILE A 43 1.64 -3.22 -12.88
CA ILE A 43 1.83 -2.09 -11.96
C ILE A 43 2.65 -0.99 -12.64
N ARG A 44 3.74 -1.38 -13.32
CA ARG A 44 4.56 -0.45 -14.11
C ARG A 44 3.74 0.25 -15.19
N MET A 45 2.88 -0.48 -15.90
CA MET A 45 2.01 0.12 -16.91
C MET A 45 0.96 1.04 -16.31
N ALA A 46 0.37 0.69 -15.16
CA ALA A 46 -0.53 1.59 -14.44
C ALA A 46 0.16 2.91 -14.07
N ALA A 47 1.40 2.84 -13.59
CA ALA A 47 2.20 4.01 -13.25
C ALA A 47 2.52 4.88 -14.49
N LEU A 48 2.94 4.25 -15.60
CA LEU A 48 3.24 4.94 -16.85
C LEU A 48 2.02 5.62 -17.47
N MET A 49 0.86 4.97 -17.36
CA MET A 49 -0.43 5.49 -17.87
C MET A 49 -1.16 6.38 -16.85
N GLU A 50 -0.58 6.63 -15.69
CA GLU A 50 -1.18 7.44 -14.60
C GLU A 50 -2.58 6.93 -14.21
N GLN A 51 -2.77 5.61 -14.14
CA GLN A 51 -4.05 5.01 -13.79
C GLN A 51 -4.17 4.82 -12.28
N PRO A 52 -5.22 5.35 -11.62
CA PRO A 52 -5.36 5.33 -10.16
C PRO A 52 -5.90 3.99 -9.62
N VAL A 53 -5.36 2.89 -10.08
CA VAL A 53 -5.71 1.55 -9.59
C VAL A 53 -5.23 1.39 -8.15
N LYS A 54 -6.05 0.78 -7.28
CA LYS A 54 -5.70 0.47 -5.90
C LYS A 54 -5.25 -0.98 -5.83
N PHE A 55 -3.94 -1.19 -5.68
CA PHE A 55 -3.34 -2.51 -5.45
C PHE A 55 -3.34 -2.78 -3.95
N ILE A 56 -4.00 -3.84 -3.54
CA ILE A 56 -4.15 -4.24 -2.14
C ILE A 56 -3.38 -5.52 -1.92
N TRP A 57 -2.42 -5.50 -1.02
CA TRP A 57 -1.62 -6.67 -0.69
C TRP A 57 -1.71 -6.98 0.80
N SER A 58 -2.19 -8.16 1.12
CA SER A 58 -2.11 -8.72 2.47
C SER A 58 -0.88 -9.62 2.62
N HIS A 59 -0.65 -10.12 3.82
CA HIS A 59 0.49 -11.00 4.09
C HIS A 59 1.83 -10.31 3.80
N ASP A 60 2.02 -9.13 4.40
CA ASP A 60 3.35 -8.54 4.49
C ASP A 60 4.28 -9.45 5.31
N ALA A 61 5.58 -9.15 5.38
CA ALA A 61 6.54 -9.98 6.09
C ALA A 61 6.29 -10.07 7.61
N PHE A 62 5.39 -9.25 8.18
CA PHE A 62 5.15 -9.23 9.61
C PHE A 62 4.26 -10.38 10.05
N ARG A 63 4.83 -11.33 10.79
CA ARG A 63 4.14 -12.49 11.37
C ARG A 63 3.41 -13.36 10.34
N VAL A 64 3.99 -13.61 9.19
CA VAL A 64 3.41 -14.48 8.16
C VAL A 64 3.18 -15.89 8.70
N GLY A 65 4.11 -16.41 9.49
CA GLY A 65 3.92 -17.67 10.23
C GLY A 65 4.09 -18.91 9.35
N GLU A 66 3.11 -19.81 9.42
CA GLU A 66 3.16 -21.13 8.80
C GLU A 66 3.02 -21.16 7.28
N ASP A 67 2.73 -20.04 6.64
CA ASP A 67 2.65 -19.96 5.17
C ASP A 67 4.00 -20.28 4.49
N GLY A 68 5.10 -20.08 5.23
CA GLY A 68 6.44 -20.49 4.84
C GLY A 68 7.11 -19.59 3.80
N PRO A 69 8.34 -19.94 3.39
CA PRO A 69 9.20 -19.08 2.56
C PRO A 69 8.65 -18.82 1.16
N THR A 70 7.74 -19.65 0.66
CA THR A 70 7.11 -19.44 -0.67
C THR A 70 6.08 -18.32 -0.67
N HIS A 71 5.61 -17.90 0.52
CA HIS A 71 4.56 -16.90 0.69
C HIS A 71 5.04 -15.68 1.47
N GLU A 72 6.29 -15.69 1.93
CA GLU A 72 6.86 -14.60 2.73
C GLU A 72 7.56 -13.58 1.84
N PRO A 73 7.07 -12.33 1.80
CA PRO A 73 7.72 -11.27 1.02
C PRO A 73 9.01 -10.85 1.75
N VAL A 74 10.11 -10.73 1.02
CA VAL A 74 11.41 -10.29 1.52
C VAL A 74 11.83 -9.00 0.84
N GLU A 75 11.99 -9.04 -0.49
CA GLU A 75 12.43 -7.90 -1.30
C GLU A 75 11.27 -7.07 -1.88
N GLN A 76 10.04 -7.55 -1.81
CA GLN A 76 8.88 -6.93 -2.46
C GLN A 76 8.64 -5.50 -1.98
N GLU A 77 8.78 -5.24 -0.68
CA GLU A 77 8.57 -3.89 -0.16
C GLU A 77 9.59 -2.91 -0.74
N VAL A 78 10.88 -3.27 -0.75
CA VAL A 78 11.93 -2.42 -1.32
C VAL A 78 11.67 -2.14 -2.80
N GLN A 79 11.22 -3.15 -3.54
CA GLN A 79 10.91 -3.00 -4.97
C GLN A 79 9.71 -2.08 -5.21
N ILE A 80 8.66 -2.19 -4.41
CA ILE A 80 7.49 -1.31 -4.51
C ILE A 80 7.84 0.11 -4.05
N ARG A 81 8.63 0.26 -2.97
CA ARG A 81 9.15 1.58 -2.54
C ARG A 81 10.05 2.22 -3.58
N LEU A 82 10.83 1.42 -4.33
CA LEU A 82 11.60 1.94 -5.45
C LEU A 82 10.69 2.51 -6.54
N MET A 83 9.59 1.82 -6.87
CA MET A 83 8.60 2.33 -7.83
C MET A 83 7.98 3.66 -7.37
N GLU A 84 7.72 3.82 -6.07
CA GLU A 84 7.26 5.09 -5.49
C GLU A 84 8.25 6.23 -5.76
N LYS A 85 9.57 5.97 -5.67
CA LYS A 85 10.61 6.99 -5.86
C LYS A 85 10.79 7.41 -7.32
N LEU A 86 10.37 6.61 -8.27
CA LEU A 86 10.41 6.97 -9.68
C LEU A 86 9.46 8.14 -9.95
N LYS A 87 9.88 9.02 -10.87
CA LYS A 87 9.04 10.13 -11.30
C LYS A 87 8.32 9.79 -12.60
N ASN A 88 7.05 10.13 -12.66
CA ASN A 88 6.30 10.12 -13.90
C ASN A 88 6.69 11.33 -14.77
N HIS A 89 6.16 11.40 -16.00
CA HIS A 89 6.48 12.49 -16.92
C HIS A 89 5.95 13.87 -16.49
N LYS A 90 5.11 13.93 -15.46
CA LYS A 90 4.68 15.19 -14.81
C LYS A 90 5.55 15.58 -13.61
N GLY A 91 6.57 14.80 -13.30
CA GLY A 91 7.48 15.05 -12.18
C GLY A 91 6.95 14.61 -10.82
N HIS A 92 5.78 13.97 -10.76
CA HIS A 92 5.23 13.41 -9.52
C HIS A 92 5.79 12.02 -9.26
N ASN A 93 5.68 11.54 -8.02
CA ASN A 93 5.96 10.14 -7.71
C ASN A 93 5.04 9.25 -8.55
N SER A 94 5.58 8.15 -9.09
CA SER A 94 4.83 7.30 -10.01
C SER A 94 3.82 6.37 -9.31
N MET A 95 3.87 6.30 -7.98
CA MET A 95 2.99 5.49 -7.14
C MET A 95 2.89 6.11 -5.74
N LEU A 96 1.78 5.90 -5.07
CA LEU A 96 1.62 6.13 -3.63
C LEU A 96 1.70 4.77 -2.91
N VAL A 97 2.60 4.63 -1.94
CA VAL A 97 2.79 3.38 -1.19
C VAL A 97 2.47 3.62 0.29
N LEU A 98 1.53 2.85 0.83
CA LEU A 98 1.04 2.98 2.19
C LEU A 98 1.06 1.61 2.89
N ARG A 99 1.63 1.57 4.09
CA ARG A 99 1.68 0.40 4.96
C ARG A 99 1.23 0.81 6.36
N PRO A 100 -0.08 0.84 6.60
CA PRO A 100 -0.64 1.29 7.89
C PRO A 100 -0.36 0.29 9.00
N ALA A 101 -0.07 0.80 10.20
CA ALA A 101 0.31 0.01 11.36
C ALA A 101 -0.89 -0.40 12.24
N ASP A 102 -2.04 0.26 12.13
CA ASP A 102 -3.24 -0.05 12.90
C ASP A 102 -4.54 0.25 12.13
N VAL A 103 -5.70 0.02 12.75
CA VAL A 103 -7.01 0.25 12.10
C VAL A 103 -7.23 1.72 11.78
N THR A 104 -6.75 2.63 12.62
CA THR A 104 -6.91 4.06 12.42
C THR A 104 -6.04 4.54 11.25
N GLU A 105 -4.77 4.14 11.20
CA GLU A 105 -3.93 4.40 10.02
C GLU A 105 -4.47 3.75 8.76
N THR A 106 -5.08 2.56 8.86
CA THR A 106 -5.75 1.92 7.73
C THR A 106 -6.86 2.80 7.17
N THR A 107 -7.65 3.43 8.06
CA THR A 107 -8.70 4.37 7.65
C THR A 107 -8.13 5.58 6.91
N ILE A 108 -7.04 6.15 7.42
CA ILE A 108 -6.34 7.26 6.77
C ILE A 108 -5.71 6.82 5.44
N ALA A 109 -5.09 5.64 5.40
CA ALA A 109 -4.50 5.09 4.17
C ALA A 109 -5.57 4.90 3.07
N TRP A 110 -6.76 4.43 3.43
CA TRP A 110 -7.88 4.36 2.49
C TRP A 110 -8.36 5.73 2.03
N LYS A 111 -8.46 6.72 2.94
CA LYS A 111 -8.75 8.11 2.56
C LYS A 111 -7.75 8.61 1.53
N MET A 112 -6.44 8.51 1.82
CA MET A 112 -5.37 8.93 0.90
C MET A 112 -5.44 8.16 -0.44
N ALA A 113 -5.71 6.86 -0.39
CA ALA A 113 -5.86 6.03 -1.59
C ALA A 113 -7.03 6.50 -2.47
N MET A 114 -8.16 6.84 -1.89
CA MET A 114 -9.34 7.30 -2.62
C MET A 114 -9.16 8.70 -3.20
N GLU A 115 -8.43 9.57 -2.51
CA GLU A 115 -8.10 10.92 -2.96
C GLU A 115 -7.00 10.92 -4.04
N ASN A 116 -6.15 9.90 -4.09
CA ASN A 116 -5.13 9.76 -5.14
C ASN A 116 -5.78 9.33 -6.46
N THR A 117 -6.05 10.29 -7.32
CA THR A 117 -6.65 10.07 -8.65
C THR A 117 -5.64 10.14 -9.80
N ALA A 118 -4.37 10.39 -9.50
CA ALA A 118 -3.34 10.67 -10.51
C ALA A 118 -2.36 9.51 -10.73
N THR A 119 -2.22 8.61 -9.77
CA THR A 119 -1.25 7.50 -9.82
C THR A 119 -1.81 6.25 -9.14
N PRO A 120 -1.28 5.06 -9.42
CA PRO A 120 -1.66 3.88 -8.68
C PRO A 120 -1.29 4.01 -7.19
N THR A 121 -2.06 3.33 -6.34
CA THR A 121 -1.79 3.26 -4.90
C THR A 121 -1.55 1.81 -4.51
N ALA A 122 -0.51 1.58 -3.71
CA ALA A 122 -0.25 0.32 -3.02
C ALA A 122 -0.71 0.43 -1.56
N LEU A 123 -1.55 -0.48 -1.13
CA LEU A 123 -1.97 -0.67 0.25
C LEU A 123 -1.43 -2.03 0.73
N ILE A 124 -0.50 -2.01 1.68
CA ILE A 124 0.18 -3.19 2.19
C ILE A 124 -0.30 -3.46 3.61
N PHE A 125 -0.87 -4.66 3.82
CA PHE A 125 -1.46 -5.06 5.09
C PHE A 125 -0.80 -6.32 5.65
N SER A 126 -0.81 -6.45 6.97
CA SER A 126 -0.37 -7.67 7.65
C SER A 126 -1.36 -8.83 7.41
N ARG A 127 -0.88 -10.06 7.63
CA ARG A 127 -1.73 -11.26 7.73
C ARG A 127 -2.45 -11.29 9.08
N GLN A 128 -1.74 -10.97 10.14
CA GLN A 128 -2.22 -11.06 11.51
C GLN A 128 -2.98 -9.80 11.94
N ASN A 129 -3.87 -10.00 12.90
CA ASN A 129 -4.47 -8.88 13.60
C ASN A 129 -3.38 -8.11 14.36
N ILE A 130 -3.46 -6.81 14.29
CA ILE A 130 -2.56 -5.89 14.97
C ILE A 130 -3.31 -5.10 16.05
N THR A 131 -2.59 -4.77 17.11
CA THR A 131 -3.10 -3.94 18.18
C THR A 131 -2.99 -2.47 17.77
N ASP A 132 -3.99 -1.68 18.13
CA ASP A 132 -3.94 -0.24 17.89
C ASP A 132 -2.76 0.41 18.61
N LEU A 133 -2.14 1.36 17.95
CA LEU A 133 -1.06 2.16 18.53
C LEU A 133 -1.61 3.02 19.68
N PRO A 134 -0.78 3.25 20.72
CA PRO A 134 -1.16 4.15 21.80
C PRO A 134 -1.41 5.57 21.26
N ALA A 135 -2.27 6.31 21.93
CA ALA A 135 -2.56 7.70 21.61
C ALA A 135 -2.44 8.56 22.85
N LYS A 136 -1.87 9.75 22.72
CA LYS A 136 -1.84 10.77 23.78
C LYS A 136 -3.12 11.60 23.81
N GLY A 137 -3.86 11.59 22.71
CA GLY A 137 -5.11 12.30 22.49
C GLY A 137 -6.08 11.51 21.62
N ASN A 138 -6.59 12.14 20.59
CA ASN A 138 -7.42 11.46 19.60
C ASN A 138 -6.54 10.73 18.59
N ARG A 139 -6.61 9.40 18.56
CA ARG A 139 -5.79 8.57 17.66
C ARG A 139 -6.00 8.90 16.17
N TYR A 140 -7.22 9.29 15.80
CA TYR A 140 -7.52 9.70 14.41
C TYR A 140 -6.76 10.98 14.00
N ASP A 141 -6.73 11.98 14.87
CA ASP A 141 -6.02 13.25 14.60
C ASP A 141 -4.50 13.04 14.52
N GLU A 142 -3.98 12.12 15.35
CA GLU A 142 -2.58 11.73 15.28
C GLU A 142 -2.27 10.98 13.98
N ALA A 143 -3.10 10.01 13.61
CA ALA A 143 -2.93 9.23 12.38
C ALA A 143 -3.06 10.06 11.10
N LEU A 144 -3.81 11.16 11.11
CA LEU A 144 -3.87 12.11 9.98
C LEU A 144 -2.48 12.65 9.61
N GLN A 145 -1.54 12.68 10.55
CA GLN A 145 -0.18 13.12 10.26
C GLN A 145 0.59 12.17 9.33
N ALA A 146 0.10 10.94 9.13
CA ALA A 146 0.65 10.01 8.14
C ALA A 146 0.62 10.60 6.71
N GLU A 147 -0.26 11.55 6.42
CA GLU A 147 -0.29 12.30 5.15
C GLU A 147 1.04 13.06 4.88
N LYS A 148 1.84 13.32 5.92
CA LYS A 148 3.17 13.92 5.80
C LYS A 148 4.28 12.91 5.47
N GLY A 149 3.95 11.61 5.43
CA GLY A 149 4.87 10.50 5.18
C GLY A 149 5.43 9.84 6.44
N ALA A 150 5.54 10.56 7.54
CA ALA A 150 5.94 10.03 8.85
C ALA A 150 5.47 10.96 9.95
N TYR A 151 5.27 10.43 11.15
CA TYR A 151 4.93 11.21 12.35
C TYR A 151 5.43 10.50 13.62
N ILE A 152 5.45 11.25 14.73
CA ILE A 152 5.91 10.74 16.00
C ILE A 152 4.77 10.05 16.73
N VAL A 153 4.87 8.74 16.93
CA VAL A 153 3.90 7.92 17.68
C VAL A 153 4.16 8.02 19.18
N GLU A 154 5.43 7.91 19.60
CA GLU A 154 5.85 7.96 21.00
C GLU A 154 7.06 8.87 21.12
N SER A 155 7.18 9.60 22.22
CA SER A 155 8.32 10.50 22.46
C SER A 155 8.64 10.62 23.94
N ASP A 156 9.93 10.74 24.22
CA ASP A 156 10.46 11.16 25.50
C ASP A 156 10.97 12.62 25.40
N GLU A 157 11.11 13.29 26.55
CA GLU A 157 11.64 14.68 26.59
C GLU A 157 13.11 14.75 26.17
N ASN A 158 13.90 13.72 26.47
CA ASN A 158 15.33 13.64 26.18
C ASN A 158 15.68 12.25 25.60
N PRO A 159 15.33 11.97 24.35
CA PRO A 159 15.55 10.65 23.79
C PRO A 159 17.02 10.39 23.48
N ASP A 160 17.57 9.27 23.96
CA ASP A 160 18.90 8.80 23.60
C ASP A 160 18.92 8.13 22.22
N VAL A 161 17.77 7.64 21.76
CA VAL A 161 17.61 6.89 20.50
C VAL A 161 16.35 7.32 19.78
N ILE A 162 16.42 7.41 18.46
CA ILE A 162 15.26 7.58 17.57
C ILE A 162 15.04 6.28 16.81
N MET A 163 13.88 5.66 17.00
CA MET A 163 13.47 4.49 16.24
C MET A 163 12.52 4.91 15.11
N VAL A 164 12.77 4.43 13.91
CA VAL A 164 11.91 4.64 12.74
C VAL A 164 11.44 3.27 12.25
N ALA A 165 10.15 3.14 12.06
CA ALA A 165 9.53 1.92 11.55
C ALA A 165 8.51 2.26 10.47
N SER A 166 8.21 1.27 9.62
CA SER A 166 7.18 1.34 8.56
C SER A 166 6.38 0.05 8.53
#